data_d2ad0f550cbecc0d29ccb1273c37ddb3
#
_entry.id   d2ad0f550cbecc0d29ccb1273c37ddb3
#
_cell.length_a   1.000
_cell.length_b   1.000
_cell.length_c   1.000
_cell.angle_alpha   90.00
_cell.angle_beta   90.00
_cell.angle_gamma   90.00
#
_symmetry.space_group_name_H-M   'P 1'
#
loop_
_entity.id
_entity.type
_entity.pdbx_description
1 polymer ?
#
loop_
_entity_poly.entity_id
_entity_poly.type
_entity_poly.pdbx_seq_one_letter_code
_entity_poly.pdbx_strand_id
1 'polypeptide(L)'
;MMELESQQINPDMLSGRNRRLWHEWHQLEKGLVGRRDISIQVTRRNADSLPIEYLVNYHLRSICGVEHENELNEHGVVNAPVFATGFLMKIDIPHGYPCVDAPPSLCFLTADSSGESIPHPWHPNIRYFGAFAGRVCINMTDTYTDLLWGVNRVASYLRYDTYHATMEPPFPEDLKVAEWVIRQGEPHHWIIFEQ
;
A
#
# COMPACT_ATOMS: atom_id res chain seq x y z
N MET A 1 19.61 -6.24 -10.00
CA MET A 1 20.41 -5.55 -11.04
C MET A 1 19.45 -4.62 -11.78
N MET A 2 19.19 -3.45 -11.18
CA MET A 2 18.33 -2.38 -11.73
C MET A 2 19.23 -1.15 -11.91
N GLU A 3 20.16 -1.24 -12.84
CA GLU A 3 20.98 -0.10 -13.22
C GLU A 3 20.69 0.26 -14.68
N LEU A 4 20.57 1.55 -14.94
CA LEU A 4 20.92 2.18 -16.22
C LEU A 4 19.81 2.57 -17.22
N GLU A 5 18.52 2.49 -16.95
CA GLU A 5 17.56 3.07 -17.93
C GLU A 5 17.21 4.54 -17.69
N SER A 6 17.37 5.05 -16.46
CA SER A 6 17.07 6.45 -16.13
C SER A 6 18.08 7.46 -16.69
N GLN A 7 19.29 7.03 -17.02
CA GLN A 7 20.37 7.93 -17.47
C GLN A 7 20.23 8.49 -18.89
N GLN A 8 19.27 8.00 -19.69
CA GLN A 8 19.09 8.47 -21.07
C GLN A 8 18.09 9.61 -21.22
N ILE A 9 17.26 9.89 -20.20
CA ILE A 9 16.24 10.93 -20.28
C ILE A 9 16.79 12.22 -19.69
N ASN A 10 16.90 13.28 -20.55
CA ASN A 10 17.29 14.61 -20.07
C ASN A 10 16.07 15.30 -19.40
N PRO A 11 16.07 15.50 -18.08
CA PRO A 11 14.94 16.06 -17.35
C PRO A 11 14.63 17.51 -17.75
N ASP A 12 15.62 18.26 -18.25
CA ASP A 12 15.44 19.65 -18.63
C ASP A 12 14.58 19.81 -19.91
N MET A 13 14.52 18.75 -20.71
CA MET A 13 13.68 18.69 -21.91
C MET A 13 12.24 18.24 -21.62
N LEU A 14 11.98 17.76 -20.41
CA LEU A 14 10.64 17.33 -20.01
C LEU A 14 9.83 18.53 -19.48
N SER A 15 8.53 18.50 -19.73
CA SER A 15 7.58 19.50 -19.21
C SER A 15 6.35 18.85 -18.58
N GLY A 16 5.67 19.62 -17.74
CA GLY A 16 4.40 19.24 -17.16
C GLY A 16 4.42 17.85 -16.48
N ARG A 17 3.48 16.99 -16.87
CA ARG A 17 3.31 15.65 -16.35
C ARG A 17 4.57 14.79 -16.46
N ASN A 18 5.26 14.83 -17.60
CA ASN A 18 6.43 14.00 -17.83
C ASN A 18 7.59 14.35 -16.89
N ARG A 19 7.82 15.63 -16.61
CA ARG A 19 8.80 16.06 -15.61
C ARG A 19 8.43 15.54 -14.22
N ARG A 20 7.14 15.57 -13.85
CA ARG A 20 6.67 15.02 -12.58
C ARG A 20 6.88 13.50 -12.51
N LEU A 21 6.52 12.73 -13.54
CA LEU A 21 6.74 11.29 -13.62
C LEU A 21 8.22 10.91 -13.47
N TRP A 22 9.10 11.65 -14.15
CA TRP A 22 10.54 11.47 -14.04
C TRP A 22 11.02 11.70 -12.60
N HIS A 23 10.56 12.78 -11.97
CA HIS A 23 10.90 13.11 -10.60
C HIS A 23 10.44 12.03 -9.61
N GLU A 24 9.20 11.56 -9.72
CA GLU A 24 8.65 10.48 -8.90
C GLU A 24 9.50 9.20 -9.02
N TRP A 25 9.80 8.80 -10.25
CA TRP A 25 10.61 7.61 -10.50
C TRP A 25 11.99 7.74 -9.86
N HIS A 26 12.67 8.87 -10.07
CA HIS A 26 14.01 9.10 -9.55
C HIS A 26 14.04 9.16 -8.01
N GLN A 27 13.01 9.74 -7.38
CA GLN A 27 12.87 9.74 -5.92
C GLN A 27 12.65 8.31 -5.39
N LEU A 28 11.84 7.50 -6.03
CA LEU A 28 11.63 6.10 -5.68
C LEU A 28 12.93 5.30 -5.77
N GLU A 29 13.65 5.38 -6.90
CA GLU A 29 14.92 4.68 -7.07
C GLU A 29 15.91 5.07 -5.97
N LYS A 30 16.11 6.38 -5.77
CA LYS A 30 17.04 6.90 -4.76
C LYS A 30 16.64 6.55 -3.33
N GLY A 31 15.35 6.65 -3.01
CA GLY A 31 14.85 6.43 -1.65
C GLY A 31 14.75 4.96 -1.25
N LEU A 32 14.74 4.05 -2.23
CA LEU A 32 14.67 2.60 -1.99
C LEU A 32 16.01 1.88 -2.18
N VAL A 33 17.06 2.58 -2.62
CA VAL A 33 18.41 1.99 -2.71
C VAL A 33 18.86 1.44 -1.37
N GLY A 34 19.29 0.19 -1.35
CA GLY A 34 19.80 -0.49 -0.14
C GLY A 34 18.71 -0.96 0.84
N ARG A 35 17.44 -0.67 0.57
CA ARG A 35 16.32 -1.20 1.36
C ARG A 35 16.20 -2.70 1.14
N ARG A 36 15.94 -3.45 2.22
CA ARG A 36 15.69 -4.90 2.19
C ARG A 36 14.23 -5.24 2.42
N ASP A 37 13.52 -4.31 3.02
CA ASP A 37 12.11 -4.45 3.40
C ASP A 37 11.15 -4.05 2.27
N ILE A 38 11.61 -3.30 1.25
CA ILE A 38 10.80 -2.86 0.11
C ILE A 38 11.61 -3.01 -1.17
N SER A 39 11.00 -3.62 -2.18
CA SER A 39 11.51 -3.62 -3.55
C SER A 39 10.44 -3.12 -4.51
N ILE A 40 10.86 -2.54 -5.64
CA ILE A 40 9.97 -1.97 -6.63
C ILE A 40 10.37 -2.39 -8.04
N GLN A 41 9.38 -2.65 -8.87
CA GLN A 41 9.54 -2.96 -10.29
C GLN A 41 8.63 -2.07 -11.12
N VAL A 42 9.16 -1.50 -12.21
CA VAL A 42 8.35 -0.82 -13.23
C VAL A 42 7.68 -1.88 -14.09
N THR A 43 6.36 -1.84 -14.17
CA THR A 43 5.57 -2.81 -14.95
C THR A 43 5.03 -2.21 -16.24
N ARG A 44 4.86 -0.87 -16.30
CA ARG A 44 4.39 -0.18 -17.50
C ARG A 44 4.98 1.22 -17.62
N ARG A 45 5.28 1.60 -18.85
CA ARG A 45 5.77 2.94 -19.21
C ARG A 45 4.84 3.62 -20.21
N ASN A 46 4.86 4.94 -20.25
CA ASN A 46 4.18 5.72 -21.27
C ASN A 46 4.99 5.78 -22.59
N ALA A 47 4.46 6.50 -23.60
CA ALA A 47 5.13 6.64 -24.89
C ALA A 47 6.52 7.31 -24.80
N ASP A 48 6.75 8.11 -23.76
CA ASP A 48 8.02 8.80 -23.51
C ASP A 48 8.95 7.97 -22.60
N SER A 49 8.71 6.66 -22.46
CA SER A 49 9.47 5.70 -21.64
C SER A 49 9.45 5.99 -20.13
N LEU A 50 8.56 6.86 -19.66
CA LEU A 50 8.42 7.17 -18.23
C LEU A 50 7.47 6.20 -17.54
N PRO A 51 7.82 5.72 -16.33
CA PRO A 51 6.99 4.79 -15.59
C PRO A 51 5.63 5.38 -15.23
N ILE A 52 4.58 4.58 -15.43
CA ILE A 52 3.20 4.91 -15.08
C ILE A 52 2.51 3.80 -14.30
N GLU A 53 3.19 2.67 -14.10
CA GLU A 53 2.72 1.59 -13.25
C GLU A 53 3.91 0.90 -12.59
N TYR A 54 3.74 0.59 -11.31
CA TYR A 54 4.76 -0.09 -10.52
C TYR A 54 4.14 -1.25 -9.75
N LEU A 55 4.96 -2.27 -9.53
CA LEU A 55 4.72 -3.32 -8.56
C LEU A 55 5.69 -3.15 -7.39
N VAL A 56 5.16 -2.94 -6.21
CA VAL A 56 5.91 -2.79 -4.96
C VAL A 56 5.77 -4.07 -4.16
N ASN A 57 6.88 -4.67 -3.76
CA ASN A 57 6.89 -5.82 -2.86
C ASN A 57 7.41 -5.38 -1.49
N TYR A 58 6.58 -5.57 -0.47
CA TYR A 58 6.92 -5.34 0.92
C TYR A 58 7.35 -6.66 1.57
N HIS A 59 8.64 -6.79 1.86
CA HIS A 59 9.23 -7.94 2.56
C HIS A 59 9.11 -7.75 4.09
N LEU A 60 7.93 -7.43 4.55
CA LEU A 60 7.59 -7.15 5.94
C LEU A 60 6.65 -8.21 6.48
N ARG A 61 6.81 -8.57 7.76
CA ARG A 61 5.81 -9.37 8.46
C ARG A 61 4.64 -8.46 8.85
N SER A 62 3.43 -8.84 8.48
CA SER A 62 2.20 -8.12 8.85
C SER A 62 1.05 -9.10 9.03
N ILE A 63 -0.05 -8.61 9.59
CA ILE A 63 -1.30 -9.36 9.70
C ILE A 63 -1.93 -9.44 8.31
N CYS A 64 -2.32 -10.64 7.89
CA CYS A 64 -2.98 -10.90 6.60
C CYS A 64 -4.40 -11.48 6.75
N GLY A 65 -4.90 -11.61 7.96
CA GLY A 65 -6.20 -12.14 8.27
C GLY A 65 -6.29 -12.51 9.75
N VAL A 66 -7.38 -13.16 10.11
CA VAL A 66 -7.61 -13.64 11.46
C VAL A 66 -8.14 -15.06 11.45
N GLU A 67 -7.93 -15.80 12.53
CA GLU A 67 -8.59 -17.08 12.75
C GLU A 67 -10.10 -16.88 12.88
N HIS A 68 -10.90 -17.87 12.46
CA HIS A 68 -12.37 -17.80 12.51
C HIS A 68 -12.97 -16.58 11.83
N GLU A 69 -12.42 -16.16 10.68
CA GLU A 69 -12.84 -14.97 9.94
C GLU A 69 -14.35 -14.94 9.62
N ASN A 70 -14.97 -16.12 9.42
CA ASN A 70 -16.42 -16.24 9.19
C ASN A 70 -17.28 -15.83 10.40
N GLU A 71 -16.69 -15.85 11.60
CA GLU A 71 -17.29 -15.46 12.88
C GLU A 71 -16.65 -14.16 13.41
N LEU A 72 -16.18 -13.32 12.50
CA LEU A 72 -15.47 -12.09 12.81
C LEU A 72 -16.33 -11.16 13.68
N ASN A 73 -15.74 -10.75 14.81
CA ASN A 73 -16.35 -9.86 15.79
C ASN A 73 -17.62 -10.42 16.49
N GLU A 74 -17.90 -11.71 16.36
CA GLU A 74 -18.99 -12.34 17.11
C GLU A 74 -18.66 -12.44 18.60
N HIS A 75 -19.73 -12.41 19.41
CA HIS A 75 -19.58 -12.43 20.87
C HIS A 75 -18.95 -13.75 21.36
N GLY A 76 -17.84 -13.63 22.09
CA GLY A 76 -17.14 -14.77 22.67
C GLY A 76 -16.17 -15.49 21.72
N VAL A 77 -16.10 -15.07 20.45
CA VAL A 77 -15.13 -15.59 19.49
C VAL A 77 -13.85 -14.78 19.56
N VAL A 78 -12.72 -15.51 19.67
CA VAL A 78 -11.38 -14.93 19.63
C VAL A 78 -10.82 -15.08 18.22
N ASN A 79 -10.66 -13.96 17.51
CA ASN A 79 -10.12 -13.90 16.16
C ASN A 79 -8.63 -13.57 16.21
N ALA A 80 -7.79 -14.54 16.55
CA ALA A 80 -6.34 -14.34 16.66
C ALA A 80 -5.72 -13.97 15.29
N PRO A 81 -4.70 -13.09 15.24
CA PRO A 81 -4.12 -12.63 13.98
C PRO A 81 -3.35 -13.74 13.27
N VAL A 82 -3.54 -13.83 11.96
CA VAL A 82 -2.74 -14.64 11.05
C VAL A 82 -1.73 -13.72 10.36
N PHE A 83 -0.46 -14.16 10.32
CA PHE A 83 0.64 -13.37 9.78
C PHE A 83 1.16 -13.94 8.46
N ALA A 84 1.57 -13.04 7.58
CA ALA A 84 2.34 -13.37 6.39
C ALA A 84 3.54 -12.44 6.24
N THR A 85 4.44 -12.81 5.33
CA THR A 85 5.54 -11.96 4.85
C THR A 85 5.44 -11.87 3.34
N GLY A 86 5.71 -10.68 2.81
CA GLY A 86 5.62 -10.45 1.36
C GLY A 86 4.21 -10.08 0.91
N PHE A 87 4.02 -8.79 0.66
CA PHE A 87 2.76 -8.22 0.18
C PHE A 87 3.02 -7.45 -1.10
N LEU A 88 2.25 -7.74 -2.13
CA LEU A 88 2.38 -7.10 -3.43
C LEU A 88 1.36 -5.98 -3.58
N MET A 89 1.85 -4.77 -3.83
CA MET A 89 1.01 -3.59 -4.09
C MET A 89 1.29 -3.04 -5.48
N LYS A 90 0.23 -2.84 -6.24
CA LYS A 90 0.28 -2.14 -7.52
C LYS A 90 0.07 -0.64 -7.30
N ILE A 91 0.90 0.17 -7.95
CA ILE A 91 0.69 1.62 -8.09
C ILE A 91 0.34 1.89 -9.55
N ASP A 92 -0.81 2.52 -9.80
CA ASP A 92 -1.21 2.96 -11.13
C ASP A 92 -1.34 4.49 -11.15
N ILE A 93 -0.63 5.14 -12.07
CA ILE A 93 -0.61 6.59 -12.21
C ILE A 93 -1.56 6.98 -13.35
N PRO A 94 -2.71 7.61 -13.03
CA PRO A 94 -3.70 7.96 -14.03
C PRO A 94 -3.18 9.05 -14.97
N HIS A 95 -3.82 9.16 -16.14
CA HIS A 95 -3.43 10.16 -17.16
C HIS A 95 -3.51 11.59 -16.64
N GLY A 96 -4.47 11.89 -15.76
CA GLY A 96 -4.66 13.23 -15.17
C GLY A 96 -3.63 13.65 -14.12
N TYR A 97 -2.82 12.70 -13.59
CA TYR A 97 -1.77 13.05 -12.63
C TYR A 97 -0.77 14.06 -13.21
N PRO A 98 -0.34 15.11 -12.47
CA PRO A 98 -0.47 15.31 -11.02
C PRO A 98 -1.66 16.20 -10.58
N CYS A 99 -2.77 16.21 -11.30
CA CYS A 99 -3.95 16.94 -10.84
C CYS A 99 -4.50 16.35 -9.54
N VAL A 100 -5.03 17.22 -8.68
CA VAL A 100 -5.55 16.84 -7.35
C VAL A 100 -6.66 15.78 -7.46
N ASP A 101 -7.48 15.86 -8.50
CA ASP A 101 -8.61 14.94 -8.74
C ASP A 101 -8.18 13.60 -9.39
N ALA A 102 -6.89 13.44 -9.65
CA ALA A 102 -6.34 12.24 -10.28
C ALA A 102 -5.09 11.73 -9.54
N PRO A 103 -5.21 11.37 -8.25
CA PRO A 103 -4.11 10.84 -7.49
C PRO A 103 -3.73 9.43 -7.99
N PRO A 104 -2.49 8.99 -7.77
CA PRO A 104 -2.11 7.61 -8.00
C PRO A 104 -2.98 6.64 -7.18
N SER A 105 -3.34 5.52 -7.80
CA SER A 105 -4.05 4.43 -7.12
C SER A 105 -3.04 3.48 -6.50
N LEU A 106 -3.23 3.16 -5.23
CA LEU A 106 -2.46 2.15 -4.50
C LEU A 106 -3.40 1.00 -4.14
N CYS A 107 -3.08 -0.19 -4.63
CA CYS A 107 -3.94 -1.35 -4.41
C CYS A 107 -3.10 -2.61 -4.22
N PHE A 108 -3.28 -3.31 -3.10
CA PHE A 108 -2.69 -4.63 -2.90
C PHE A 108 -3.32 -5.65 -3.82
N LEU A 109 -2.49 -6.53 -4.36
CA LEU A 109 -2.98 -7.68 -5.10
C LEU A 109 -3.55 -8.72 -4.12
N THR A 110 -4.68 -9.28 -4.48
CA THR A 110 -5.37 -10.33 -3.71
C THR A 110 -5.26 -11.71 -4.38
N ALA A 111 -4.74 -11.73 -5.61
CA ALA A 111 -4.44 -12.92 -6.38
C ALA A 111 -3.18 -12.72 -7.20
N ASP A 112 -2.48 -13.80 -7.49
CA ASP A 112 -1.34 -13.84 -8.40
C ASP A 112 -1.76 -13.88 -9.88
N SER A 113 -0.78 -14.03 -10.78
CA SER A 113 -1.01 -14.10 -12.23
C SER A 113 -1.76 -15.37 -12.68
N SER A 114 -1.82 -16.42 -11.84
CA SER A 114 -2.59 -17.64 -12.09
C SER A 114 -4.03 -17.51 -11.58
N GLY A 115 -4.34 -16.47 -10.82
CA GLY A 115 -5.62 -16.27 -10.16
C GLY A 115 -5.70 -16.93 -8.77
N GLU A 116 -4.59 -17.49 -8.27
CA GLU A 116 -4.53 -18.02 -6.91
C GLU A 116 -4.46 -16.89 -5.89
N SER A 117 -5.21 -17.05 -4.78
CA SER A 117 -5.24 -16.07 -3.70
C SER A 117 -3.87 -15.93 -3.05
N ILE A 118 -3.43 -14.69 -2.88
CA ILE A 118 -2.21 -14.34 -2.17
C ILE A 118 -2.52 -13.49 -0.93
N PRO A 119 -1.65 -13.52 0.09
CA PRO A 119 -1.83 -12.68 1.26
C PRO A 119 -1.93 -11.21 0.91
N HIS A 120 -2.95 -10.52 1.43
CA HIS A 120 -3.04 -9.07 1.40
C HIS A 120 -3.29 -8.53 2.82
N PRO A 121 -2.97 -7.25 3.10
CA PRO A 121 -2.90 -6.79 4.48
C PRO A 121 -4.28 -6.71 5.15
N TRP A 122 -4.35 -7.18 6.39
CA TRP A 122 -5.43 -6.94 7.33
C TRP A 122 -5.16 -5.63 8.06
N HIS A 123 -5.75 -4.52 7.60
CA HIS A 123 -5.47 -3.19 8.17
C HIS A 123 -6.66 -2.25 7.95
N PRO A 124 -7.09 -1.43 8.92
CA PRO A 124 -8.30 -0.60 8.79
C PRO A 124 -8.23 0.46 7.67
N ASN A 125 -7.03 0.89 7.27
CA ASN A 125 -6.84 1.79 6.13
C ASN A 125 -6.72 1.07 4.77
N ILE A 126 -6.88 -0.25 4.75
CA ILE A 126 -6.80 -1.07 3.54
C ILE A 126 -8.08 -1.89 3.45
N ARG A 127 -8.78 -1.80 2.32
CA ARG A 127 -10.00 -2.58 2.10
C ARG A 127 -9.66 -4.07 2.09
N TYR A 128 -10.19 -4.82 3.02
CA TYR A 128 -9.99 -6.26 3.09
C TYR A 128 -11.14 -7.01 2.39
N PHE A 129 -12.38 -6.58 2.61
CA PHE A 129 -13.58 -7.26 2.11
C PHE A 129 -14.18 -6.61 0.87
N GLY A 130 -14.77 -7.44 0.01
CA GLY A 130 -15.63 -7.00 -1.08
C GLY A 130 -14.91 -6.62 -2.36
N ALA A 131 -15.62 -5.94 -3.25
CA ALA A 131 -15.18 -5.69 -4.63
C ALA A 131 -13.93 -4.77 -4.77
N PHE A 132 -13.61 -4.03 -3.71
CA PHE A 132 -12.46 -3.12 -3.70
C PHE A 132 -11.33 -3.63 -2.79
N ALA A 133 -11.28 -4.95 -2.52
CA ALA A 133 -10.23 -5.56 -1.73
C ALA A 133 -8.84 -5.17 -2.26
N GLY A 134 -7.93 -4.84 -1.34
CA GLY A 134 -6.59 -4.33 -1.63
C GLY A 134 -6.48 -2.81 -1.71
N ARG A 135 -7.57 -2.05 -1.90
CA ARG A 135 -7.52 -0.59 -2.00
C ARG A 135 -6.98 0.04 -0.72
N VAL A 136 -5.97 0.90 -0.89
CA VAL A 136 -5.35 1.65 0.21
C VAL A 136 -5.98 3.03 0.31
N CYS A 137 -6.46 3.39 1.49
CA CYS A 137 -6.84 4.75 1.83
C CYS A 137 -5.69 5.41 2.62
N ILE A 138 -4.99 6.32 1.99
CA ILE A 138 -4.06 7.20 2.69
C ILE A 138 -4.91 8.29 3.35
N ASN A 139 -4.79 8.43 4.67
CA ASN A 139 -5.64 9.31 5.47
C ASN A 139 -5.69 10.72 4.87
N MET A 140 -6.88 11.31 4.76
CA MET A 140 -7.13 12.62 4.15
C MET A 140 -6.43 13.79 4.89
N THR A 141 -5.96 13.58 6.10
CA THR A 141 -5.15 14.58 6.84
C THR A 141 -3.69 14.64 6.38
N ASP A 142 -3.24 13.60 5.68
CA ASP A 142 -1.88 13.53 5.19
C ASP A 142 -1.80 14.18 3.80
N THR A 143 -0.96 15.17 3.64
CA THR A 143 -0.69 15.75 2.32
C THR A 143 0.12 14.74 1.52
N TYR A 144 -0.48 14.17 0.48
CA TYR A 144 0.24 13.32 -0.47
C TYR A 144 1.28 14.16 -1.21
N THR A 145 2.55 13.92 -0.94
CA THR A 145 3.64 14.72 -1.49
C THR A 145 4.25 14.10 -2.74
N ASP A 146 4.56 12.81 -2.69
CA ASP A 146 5.15 12.03 -3.78
C ASP A 146 4.92 10.51 -3.58
N LEU A 147 5.28 9.72 -4.60
CA LEU A 147 5.12 8.26 -4.56
C LEU A 147 5.98 7.61 -3.46
N LEU A 148 7.19 8.12 -3.22
CA LEU A 148 8.07 7.58 -2.19
C LEU A 148 7.46 7.74 -0.80
N TRP A 149 6.85 8.90 -0.53
CA TRP A 149 6.10 9.12 0.70
C TRP A 149 4.94 8.12 0.84
N GLY A 150 4.16 7.93 -0.23
CA GLY A 150 3.06 6.97 -0.25
C GLY A 150 3.52 5.53 0.03
N VAL A 151 4.61 5.09 -0.60
CA VAL A 151 5.21 3.76 -0.38
C VAL A 151 5.66 3.59 1.08
N ASN A 152 6.31 4.60 1.66
CA ASN A 152 6.74 4.56 3.07
C ASN A 152 5.54 4.61 4.03
N ARG A 153 4.49 5.37 3.70
CA ARG A 153 3.27 5.41 4.52
C ARG A 153 2.58 4.06 4.58
N VAL A 154 2.53 3.35 3.46
CA VAL A 154 1.99 1.98 3.42
C VAL A 154 2.86 1.02 4.23
N ALA A 155 4.18 1.16 4.22
CA ALA A 155 5.05 0.37 5.09
C ALA A 155 4.74 0.59 6.58
N SER A 156 4.43 1.84 7.00
CA SER A 156 3.97 2.13 8.37
C SER A 156 2.62 1.48 8.69
N TYR A 157 1.72 1.37 7.73
CA TYR A 157 0.47 0.62 7.90
C TYR A 157 0.74 -0.86 8.12
N LEU A 158 1.62 -1.47 7.32
CA LEU A 158 1.98 -2.88 7.47
C LEU A 158 2.62 -3.19 8.83
N ARG A 159 3.29 -2.22 9.44
CA ARG A 159 3.85 -2.32 10.79
C ARG A 159 2.86 -1.96 11.90
N TYR A 160 1.66 -1.50 11.55
CA TYR A 160 0.72 -0.89 12.51
C TYR A 160 1.28 0.30 13.29
N ASP A 161 2.34 0.96 12.77
CA ASP A 161 2.86 2.20 13.37
C ASP A 161 1.81 3.32 13.35
N THR A 162 0.93 3.28 12.35
CA THR A 162 -0.16 4.23 12.20
C THR A 162 -1.37 3.53 11.60
N TYR A 163 -2.54 3.77 12.17
CA TYR A 163 -3.82 3.27 11.67
C TYR A 163 -4.96 4.21 12.07
N HIS A 164 -6.08 4.09 11.37
CA HIS A 164 -7.30 4.80 11.70
C HIS A 164 -8.40 3.75 11.96
N ALA A 165 -8.62 3.45 13.24
CA ALA A 165 -9.66 2.53 13.68
C ALA A 165 -10.70 3.31 14.48
N THR A 166 -11.88 3.52 13.92
CA THR A 166 -13.01 4.19 14.55
C THR A 166 -14.32 3.67 14.00
N MET A 167 -15.36 3.71 14.82
CA MET A 167 -16.74 3.40 14.41
C MET A 167 -17.57 4.67 14.18
N GLU A 168 -16.90 5.85 14.20
CA GLU A 168 -17.50 7.15 13.95
C GLU A 168 -16.88 7.83 12.73
N PRO A 169 -17.58 8.74 12.04
CA PRO A 169 -17.02 9.50 10.93
C PRO A 169 -15.82 10.40 11.35
N PRO A 170 -14.80 10.57 10.51
CA PRO A 170 -14.65 9.91 9.20
C PRO A 170 -14.33 8.41 9.37
N PHE A 171 -15.04 7.57 8.63
CA PHE A 171 -14.88 6.12 8.73
C PHE A 171 -13.54 5.65 8.11
N PRO A 172 -12.96 4.56 8.67
CA PRO A 172 -11.81 3.89 8.05
C PRO A 172 -12.18 3.25 6.71
N GLU A 173 -11.18 2.81 5.96
CA GLU A 173 -11.40 2.13 4.68
C GLU A 173 -12.14 0.79 4.85
N ASP A 174 -11.84 0.04 5.92
CA ASP A 174 -12.54 -1.19 6.26
C ASP A 174 -13.04 -1.18 7.70
N LEU A 175 -14.37 -1.09 7.85
CA LEU A 175 -15.04 -1.02 9.15
C LEU A 175 -14.94 -2.31 9.95
N LYS A 176 -14.99 -3.48 9.29
CA LYS A 176 -14.91 -4.77 9.98
C LYS A 176 -13.53 -5.00 10.58
N VAL A 177 -12.48 -4.63 9.84
CA VAL A 177 -11.11 -4.67 10.33
C VAL A 177 -10.92 -3.64 11.45
N ALA A 178 -11.47 -2.43 11.32
CA ALA A 178 -11.40 -1.41 12.37
C ALA A 178 -12.09 -1.87 13.67
N GLU A 179 -13.25 -2.50 13.57
CA GLU A 179 -13.95 -3.06 14.71
C GLU A 179 -13.13 -4.15 15.41
N TRP A 180 -12.48 -5.04 14.63
CA TRP A 180 -11.58 -6.05 15.17
C TRP A 180 -10.37 -5.42 15.90
N VAL A 181 -9.75 -4.38 15.32
CA VAL A 181 -8.65 -3.64 15.95
C VAL A 181 -9.07 -3.13 17.32
N ILE A 182 -10.23 -2.45 17.41
CA ILE A 182 -10.72 -1.88 18.67
C ILE A 182 -11.08 -2.95 19.69
N ARG A 183 -11.77 -4.01 19.26
CA ARG A 183 -12.29 -5.03 20.19
C ARG A 183 -11.30 -6.10 20.60
N GLN A 184 -10.32 -6.39 19.75
CA GLN A 184 -9.42 -7.51 19.97
C GLN A 184 -7.95 -7.15 19.75
N GLY A 185 -7.59 -6.49 18.65
CA GLY A 185 -6.22 -6.18 18.31
C GLY A 185 -5.49 -5.36 19.37
N GLU A 186 -6.07 -4.25 19.80
CA GLU A 186 -5.53 -3.38 20.85
C GLU A 186 -5.59 -4.03 22.23
N PRO A 187 -6.73 -4.57 22.70
CA PRO A 187 -6.82 -5.17 24.02
C PRO A 187 -5.88 -6.37 24.25
N HIS A 188 -5.62 -7.14 23.20
CA HIS A 188 -4.70 -8.28 23.28
C HIS A 188 -3.25 -7.92 22.93
N HIS A 189 -2.94 -6.65 22.61
CA HIS A 189 -1.63 -6.18 22.18
C HIS A 189 -1.09 -6.87 20.90
N TRP A 190 -1.96 -7.38 20.03
CA TRP A 190 -1.58 -8.12 18.83
C TRP A 190 -1.06 -7.24 17.72
N ILE A 191 -1.38 -5.94 17.74
CA ILE A 191 -0.94 -4.96 16.74
C ILE A 191 0.30 -4.17 17.18
N ILE A 192 0.90 -4.54 18.33
CA ILE A 192 2.17 -3.98 18.78
C ILE A 192 3.26 -4.93 18.30
N PHE A 193 4.02 -4.51 17.29
CA PHE A 193 5.18 -5.26 16.82
C PHE A 193 6.43 -4.78 17.58
N GLU A 194 7.07 -5.67 18.34
CA GLU A 194 8.43 -5.43 18.79
C GLU A 194 9.34 -5.37 17.56
N GLN A 195 10.05 -4.26 17.40
CA GLN A 195 10.96 -4.01 16.28
C GLN A 195 12.29 -4.73 16.49
#